data_c8dd9bafcf6c10a837bfc80a1443782c
#
_entry.id   c8dd9bafcf6c10a837bfc80a1443782c
#
_cell.length_a   1.000
_cell.length_b   1.000
_cell.length_c   1.000
_cell.angle_alpha   90.00
_cell.angle_beta   90.00
_cell.angle_gamma   90.00
#
_symmetry.space_group_name_H-M   'P 1'
#
loop_
_entity.id
_entity.type
_entity.pdbx_description
1 polymer ?
#
loop_
_entity_poly.entity_id
_entity_poly.type
_entity_poly.pdbx_seq_one_letter_code
_entity_poly.pdbx_strand_id
1 'polypeptide(L)'
;MPEFLSEESNPLDTWSKLVDNALGGYPATQVIAKAVQNGEEGPWITLIDQLWEASPYSNLLPIDPGNTLSIFQKIWLDSLKNPLRVWLRYGEFVQQYTQLMSATTLKLWGLGRDLKPIIEPEKGDKRFSSPDWQENPIFDAIKQSYLLTADTMLKMASEIEGLDEKQQRAVTFYLRQALDALSPTNYVLTNPQVLHETVASGGQNLAQGMQHLMRDMSAGEMKITDTGAFEVGRNLAITPGQVVYRNELIELIQYKPTTNQVYSIPVLFTPPWINKFYILDLQPHNSLVKFLVEQGFTVFVISWKNPDTSMENIGFDEYVTLGPLAALDIVKEITGSPKVNTVGYCIAGTLLSTVPSYLATRKDDTINSLTFVVTLLDFEEEPTDMTLFLDEPALRYVEQQMKKSGVLDSRAMASLFRMLRANDLIWSNFVNNYLLGKEPPAFDLLFWNNDGTRMTKKAHSFYLRSICMENGLTRPNNITVKGVPVDLGKIHQDVYAVGTQQDHIVPWKGAWRITQLAGGPVRFVLGPSGHIAGISTPPAKGKGYWTNDAPAKTADEWFASATRQQKGSWWSDWVEWLKPRSGEQVTPPSMGSNAHPPIIPAPGTYVLEK
;
A
#
# COMPACT_ATOMS: atom_id res chain seq x y z
N MET A 1 -32.01 28.07 -33.82
CA MET A 1 -30.76 28.87 -33.89
C MET A 1 -30.97 30.07 -33.00
N PRO A 2 -30.35 30.13 -31.84
CA PRO A 2 -30.31 31.36 -31.06
C PRO A 2 -29.01 32.08 -31.34
N GLU A 3 -29.14 33.39 -31.46
CA GLU A 3 -28.13 34.43 -31.56
C GLU A 3 -27.19 34.39 -30.33
N PHE A 4 -26.01 33.83 -30.50
CA PHE A 4 -24.90 33.98 -29.57
C PHE A 4 -23.57 34.02 -30.32
N LEU A 5 -23.34 35.12 -31.05
CA LEU A 5 -22.00 35.58 -31.46
C LEU A 5 -22.14 37.05 -31.84
N SER A 6 -22.14 37.97 -30.88
CA SER A 6 -21.76 39.36 -31.13
C SER A 6 -20.24 39.46 -30.96
N GLU A 7 -19.57 39.89 -32.03
CA GLU A 7 -18.14 40.21 -32.08
C GLU A 7 -17.80 41.31 -31.07
N GLU A 8 -17.36 41.00 -29.87
CA GLU A 8 -16.55 41.87 -28.99
C GLU A 8 -16.46 41.36 -27.54
N SER A 9 -16.82 40.12 -27.23
CA SER A 9 -16.58 39.61 -25.87
C SER A 9 -15.28 38.79 -25.84
N ASN A 10 -14.30 39.32 -25.07
CA ASN A 10 -13.09 38.59 -24.70
C ASN A 10 -13.47 37.21 -24.12
N PRO A 11 -12.97 36.10 -24.66
CA PRO A 11 -13.28 34.77 -24.14
C PRO A 11 -13.05 34.62 -22.64
N LEU A 12 -12.11 35.36 -22.07
CA LEU A 12 -11.83 35.43 -20.63
C LEU A 12 -12.97 36.06 -19.83
N ASP A 13 -13.68 37.05 -20.38
CA ASP A 13 -14.82 37.72 -19.72
C ASP A 13 -16.07 36.84 -19.72
N THR A 14 -16.25 36.02 -20.76
CA THR A 14 -17.34 35.04 -20.84
C THR A 14 -17.11 33.90 -19.87
N TRP A 15 -15.89 33.41 -19.74
CA TRP A 15 -15.47 32.42 -18.75
C TRP A 15 -15.60 32.95 -17.34
N SER A 16 -15.16 34.18 -17.05
CA SER A 16 -15.31 34.84 -15.77
C SER A 16 -16.78 34.90 -15.32
N LYS A 17 -17.69 35.31 -16.19
CA LYS A 17 -19.13 35.39 -15.92
C LYS A 17 -19.78 34.01 -15.68
N LEU A 18 -19.34 32.96 -16.38
CA LEU A 18 -19.81 31.59 -16.15
C LEU A 18 -19.36 31.07 -14.79
N VAL A 19 -18.12 31.34 -14.41
CA VAL A 19 -17.56 30.94 -13.11
C VAL A 19 -18.17 31.76 -11.97
N ASP A 20 -18.36 33.07 -12.14
CA ASP A 20 -19.03 33.94 -11.17
C ASP A 20 -20.49 33.53 -10.90
N ASN A 21 -21.22 33.09 -11.94
CA ASN A 21 -22.56 32.53 -11.79
C ASN A 21 -22.58 31.18 -11.07
N ALA A 22 -21.60 30.31 -11.34
CA ALA A 22 -21.46 29.02 -10.67
C ALA A 22 -21.07 29.15 -9.19
N LEU A 23 -20.36 30.24 -8.83
CA LEU A 23 -19.93 30.55 -7.47
C LEU A 23 -20.93 31.43 -6.68
N GLY A 24 -22.18 31.54 -7.13
CA GLY A 24 -23.24 32.26 -6.41
C GLY A 24 -23.02 33.77 -6.34
N GLY A 25 -22.36 34.38 -7.32
CA GLY A 25 -22.19 35.83 -7.45
C GLY A 25 -20.96 36.40 -6.72
N TYR A 26 -20.07 35.55 -6.21
CA TYR A 26 -18.75 36.04 -5.76
C TYR A 26 -17.83 36.22 -6.98
N PRO A 27 -17.17 37.37 -7.12
CA PRO A 27 -16.29 37.62 -8.26
C PRO A 27 -15.07 36.70 -8.17
N ALA A 28 -15.05 35.61 -8.92
CA ALA A 28 -13.99 34.59 -8.96
C ALA A 28 -12.61 35.21 -9.20
N THR A 29 -12.54 36.26 -10.02
CA THR A 29 -11.31 37.01 -10.31
C THR A 29 -10.70 37.69 -9.10
N GLN A 30 -11.50 38.21 -8.16
CA GLN A 30 -10.99 38.84 -6.93
C GLN A 30 -10.54 37.80 -5.88
N VAL A 31 -11.22 36.67 -5.82
CA VAL A 31 -10.86 35.56 -4.91
C VAL A 31 -9.57 34.89 -5.38
N ILE A 32 -9.45 34.64 -6.68
CA ILE A 32 -8.24 34.07 -7.27
C ILE A 32 -7.05 35.03 -7.14
N ALA A 33 -7.24 36.32 -7.41
CA ALA A 33 -6.16 37.31 -7.28
C ALA A 33 -5.67 37.47 -5.82
N LYS A 34 -6.57 37.41 -4.83
CA LYS A 34 -6.20 37.48 -3.41
C LYS A 34 -5.50 36.21 -2.92
N ALA A 35 -5.97 35.02 -3.32
CA ALA A 35 -5.33 33.75 -2.98
C ALA A 35 -3.92 33.66 -3.60
N VAL A 36 -3.77 34.11 -4.85
CA VAL A 36 -2.47 34.16 -5.55
C VAL A 36 -1.50 35.15 -4.86
N GLN A 37 -1.98 36.29 -4.35
CA GLN A 37 -1.14 37.26 -3.67
C GLN A 37 -0.70 36.81 -2.26
N ASN A 38 -1.52 36.03 -1.56
CA ASN A 38 -1.25 35.62 -0.18
C ASN A 38 -0.57 34.24 -0.08
N GLY A 39 -0.45 33.48 -1.17
CA GLY A 39 0.07 32.09 -1.13
C GLY A 39 -0.85 31.11 -0.39
N GLU A 40 -2.11 31.51 -0.13
CA GLU A 40 -3.12 30.68 0.55
C GLU A 40 -3.86 29.79 -0.48
N GLU A 41 -4.21 28.59 -0.07
CA GLU A 41 -5.09 27.73 -0.83
C GLU A 41 -6.46 28.40 -0.96
N GLY A 42 -6.85 28.72 -2.19
CA GLY A 42 -8.07 29.47 -2.44
C GLY A 42 -9.33 28.64 -2.16
N PRO A 43 -10.45 29.28 -1.76
CA PRO A 43 -11.72 28.61 -1.48
C PRO A 43 -12.28 27.78 -2.66
N TRP A 44 -11.79 28.00 -3.86
CA TRP A 44 -12.15 27.23 -5.05
C TRP A 44 -11.53 25.81 -5.07
N ILE A 45 -10.39 25.58 -4.39
CA ILE A 45 -9.79 24.24 -4.21
C ILE A 45 -10.75 23.39 -3.39
N THR A 46 -11.21 23.92 -2.24
CA THR A 46 -12.21 23.24 -1.39
C THR A 46 -13.51 22.97 -2.14
N LEU A 47 -13.94 23.89 -3.00
CA LEU A 47 -15.14 23.69 -3.82
C LEU A 47 -14.96 22.57 -4.85
N ILE A 48 -13.80 22.50 -5.49
CA ILE A 48 -13.50 21.43 -6.45
C ILE A 48 -13.46 20.08 -5.76
N ASP A 49 -12.85 19.99 -4.57
CA ASP A 49 -12.83 18.76 -3.77
C ASP A 49 -14.25 18.34 -3.37
N GLN A 50 -15.08 19.27 -2.91
CA GLN A 50 -16.48 18.98 -2.58
C GLN A 50 -17.29 18.51 -3.81
N LEU A 51 -17.09 19.14 -4.97
CA LEU A 51 -17.74 18.71 -6.21
C LEU A 51 -17.24 17.35 -6.68
N TRP A 52 -15.94 17.07 -6.49
CA TRP A 52 -15.37 15.76 -6.78
C TRP A 52 -15.89 14.69 -5.83
N GLU A 53 -15.91 14.95 -4.51
CA GLU A 53 -16.47 14.04 -3.51
C GLU A 53 -17.95 13.71 -3.75
N ALA A 54 -18.72 14.69 -4.24
CA ALA A 54 -20.12 14.50 -4.64
C ALA A 54 -20.27 13.75 -5.98
N SER A 55 -19.20 13.57 -6.73
CA SER A 55 -19.22 12.87 -8.01
C SER A 55 -19.28 11.35 -7.82
N PRO A 56 -20.08 10.62 -8.62
CA PRO A 56 -20.08 9.16 -8.59
C PRO A 56 -18.74 8.53 -9.01
N TYR A 57 -17.83 9.32 -9.61
CA TYR A 57 -16.50 8.88 -10.01
C TYR A 57 -15.47 8.94 -8.89
N SER A 58 -15.72 9.67 -7.80
CA SER A 58 -14.79 9.84 -6.69
C SER A 58 -14.41 8.51 -6.00
N ASN A 59 -15.36 7.57 -5.94
CA ASN A 59 -15.13 6.24 -5.38
C ASN A 59 -14.42 5.29 -6.36
N LEU A 60 -14.52 5.55 -7.67
CA LEU A 60 -13.90 4.71 -8.71
C LEU A 60 -12.47 5.14 -9.01
N LEU A 61 -12.23 6.45 -9.01
CA LEU A 61 -10.96 7.06 -9.33
C LEU A 61 -10.53 7.92 -8.14
N PRO A 62 -9.69 7.43 -7.25
CA PRO A 62 -9.17 8.19 -6.10
C PRO A 62 -8.16 9.23 -6.61
N ILE A 63 -8.67 10.25 -7.28
CA ILE A 63 -7.95 11.45 -7.70
C ILE A 63 -8.22 12.51 -6.63
N ASP A 64 -7.22 13.33 -6.36
CA ASP A 64 -7.32 14.50 -5.49
C ASP A 64 -7.16 15.76 -6.36
N PRO A 65 -8.27 16.31 -6.90
CA PRO A 65 -8.20 17.44 -7.83
C PRO A 65 -7.73 18.73 -7.14
N GLY A 66 -8.05 18.94 -5.87
CA GLY A 66 -7.68 20.14 -5.15
C GLY A 66 -6.18 20.22 -4.92
N ASN A 67 -5.58 19.17 -4.37
CA ASN A 67 -4.13 19.11 -4.23
C ASN A 67 -3.41 19.14 -5.58
N THR A 68 -3.94 18.46 -6.59
CA THR A 68 -3.39 18.54 -7.95
C THR A 68 -3.34 19.98 -8.46
N LEU A 69 -4.42 20.71 -8.30
CA LEU A 69 -4.52 22.10 -8.75
C LEU A 69 -3.64 23.05 -7.94
N SER A 70 -3.54 22.85 -6.61
CA SER A 70 -2.60 23.57 -5.74
C SER A 70 -1.16 23.41 -6.22
N ILE A 71 -0.78 22.23 -6.67
CA ILE A 71 0.55 21.96 -7.20
C ILE A 71 0.81 22.66 -8.53
N PHE A 72 -0.13 22.62 -9.46
CA PHE A 72 -0.01 23.40 -10.68
C PHE A 72 0.14 24.90 -10.39
N GLN A 73 -0.58 25.41 -9.40
CA GLN A 73 -0.43 26.80 -8.94
C GLN A 73 0.98 27.06 -8.40
N LYS A 74 1.55 26.16 -7.58
CA LYS A 74 2.93 26.30 -7.06
C LYS A 74 3.95 26.30 -8.19
N ILE A 75 3.84 25.38 -9.15
CA ILE A 75 4.72 25.33 -10.32
C ILE A 75 4.61 26.64 -11.13
N TRP A 76 3.40 27.14 -11.34
CA TRP A 76 3.16 28.38 -12.09
C TRP A 76 3.74 29.59 -11.38
N LEU A 77 3.54 29.74 -10.08
CA LEU A 77 4.09 30.84 -9.27
C LEU A 77 5.63 30.83 -9.25
N ASP A 78 6.24 29.65 -9.09
CA ASP A 78 7.69 29.51 -9.14
C ASP A 78 8.23 29.84 -10.54
N SER A 79 7.51 29.44 -11.58
CA SER A 79 7.85 29.78 -12.96
C SER A 79 7.89 31.28 -13.23
N LEU A 80 7.00 32.05 -12.59
CA LEU A 80 7.01 33.50 -12.66
C LEU A 80 8.22 34.13 -11.92
N LYS A 81 8.67 33.51 -10.84
CA LYS A 81 9.83 33.98 -10.07
C LYS A 81 11.16 33.66 -10.75
N ASN A 82 11.23 32.55 -11.48
CA ASN A 82 12.45 32.03 -12.11
C ASN A 82 12.32 31.86 -13.64
N PRO A 83 12.04 32.93 -14.40
CA PRO A 83 11.74 32.84 -15.84
C PRO A 83 12.90 32.26 -16.66
N LEU A 84 14.15 32.53 -16.30
CA LEU A 84 15.31 32.00 -17.01
C LEU A 84 15.37 30.48 -16.95
N ARG A 85 15.10 29.90 -15.79
CA ARG A 85 15.06 28.43 -15.63
C ARG A 85 13.97 27.81 -16.52
N VAL A 86 12.78 28.42 -16.53
CA VAL A 86 11.68 27.98 -17.37
C VAL A 86 12.06 28.02 -18.86
N TRP A 87 12.70 29.10 -19.30
CA TRP A 87 13.17 29.23 -20.70
C TRP A 87 14.22 28.18 -21.05
N LEU A 88 15.13 27.85 -20.15
CA LEU A 88 16.13 26.80 -20.38
C LEU A 88 15.45 25.43 -20.52
N ARG A 89 14.54 25.08 -19.60
CA ARG A 89 13.79 23.81 -19.66
C ARG A 89 12.88 23.72 -20.89
N TYR A 90 12.22 24.82 -21.23
CA TYR A 90 11.42 24.90 -22.44
C TYR A 90 12.29 24.78 -23.71
N GLY A 91 13.47 25.36 -23.74
CA GLY A 91 14.43 25.21 -24.81
C GLY A 91 14.88 23.77 -25.02
N GLU A 92 15.22 23.06 -23.93
CA GLU A 92 15.54 21.63 -23.94
C GLU A 92 14.36 20.79 -24.46
N PHE A 93 13.16 21.05 -23.97
CA PHE A 93 11.94 20.39 -24.45
C PHE A 93 11.71 20.60 -25.95
N VAL A 94 11.76 21.85 -26.41
CA VAL A 94 11.58 22.19 -27.86
C VAL A 94 12.62 21.50 -28.73
N GLN A 95 13.87 21.46 -28.29
CA GLN A 95 14.94 20.75 -29.00
C GLN A 95 14.63 19.26 -29.12
N GLN A 96 14.33 18.58 -28.01
CA GLN A 96 14.01 17.16 -27.98
C GLN A 96 12.74 16.84 -28.78
N TYR A 97 11.71 17.69 -28.66
CA TYR A 97 10.45 17.54 -29.39
C TYR A 97 10.64 17.71 -30.90
N THR A 98 11.49 18.66 -31.34
CA THR A 98 11.86 18.84 -32.73
C THR A 98 12.60 17.62 -33.29
N GLN A 99 13.52 17.06 -32.51
CA GLN A 99 14.21 15.81 -32.85
C GLN A 99 13.23 14.65 -33.00
N LEU A 100 12.27 14.53 -32.05
CA LEU A 100 11.22 13.52 -32.11
C LEU A 100 10.36 13.65 -33.36
N MET A 101 9.88 14.85 -33.68
CA MET A 101 9.06 15.10 -34.89
C MET A 101 9.83 14.79 -36.17
N SER A 102 11.10 15.17 -36.22
CA SER A 102 11.99 14.87 -37.35
C SER A 102 12.20 13.37 -37.54
N ALA A 103 12.50 12.66 -36.45
CA ALA A 103 12.65 11.20 -36.46
C ALA A 103 11.34 10.49 -36.85
N THR A 104 10.20 10.97 -36.37
CA THR A 104 8.88 10.43 -36.72
C THR A 104 8.59 10.62 -38.21
N THR A 105 8.89 11.79 -38.75
CA THR A 105 8.72 12.07 -40.18
C THR A 105 9.56 11.14 -41.05
N LEU A 106 10.82 10.91 -40.68
CA LEU A 106 11.68 9.94 -41.38
C LEU A 106 11.10 8.53 -41.32
N LYS A 107 10.64 8.08 -40.13
CA LYS A 107 10.03 6.76 -39.93
C LYS A 107 8.75 6.59 -40.79
N LEU A 108 7.91 7.64 -40.93
CA LEU A 108 6.71 7.62 -41.77
C LEU A 108 7.05 7.46 -43.27
N TRP A 109 8.21 7.95 -43.72
CA TRP A 109 8.69 7.76 -45.09
C TRP A 109 9.46 6.44 -45.28
N GLY A 110 9.46 5.58 -44.27
CA GLY A 110 10.19 4.30 -44.31
C GLY A 110 11.69 4.40 -44.10
N LEU A 111 12.16 5.60 -43.73
CA LEU A 111 13.55 5.91 -43.43
C LEU A 111 13.77 5.93 -41.91
N GLY A 112 14.98 5.64 -41.45
CA GLY A 112 15.32 5.80 -40.03
C GLY A 112 14.68 4.79 -39.07
N ARG A 113 14.42 3.57 -39.51
CA ARG A 113 13.90 2.48 -38.65
C ARG A 113 14.81 2.16 -37.46
N ASP A 114 16.12 2.38 -37.62
CA ASP A 114 17.17 2.12 -36.61
C ASP A 114 17.45 3.33 -35.71
N LEU A 115 16.68 4.43 -35.85
CA LEU A 115 16.83 5.61 -34.99
C LEU A 115 16.40 5.25 -33.57
N LYS A 116 17.30 5.49 -32.62
CA LYS A 116 17.00 5.30 -31.20
C LYS A 116 15.88 6.24 -30.75
N PRO A 117 14.99 5.82 -29.83
CA PRO A 117 14.03 6.73 -29.23
C PRO A 117 14.74 7.88 -28.51
N ILE A 118 14.12 9.06 -28.52
CA ILE A 118 14.60 10.24 -27.79
C ILE A 118 14.41 10.04 -26.28
N ILE A 119 13.31 9.39 -25.91
CA ILE A 119 13.02 9.02 -24.53
C ILE A 119 12.36 7.63 -24.49
N GLU A 120 12.71 6.84 -23.48
CA GLU A 120 12.12 5.53 -23.23
C GLU A 120 11.32 5.54 -21.93
N PRO A 121 10.29 4.66 -21.78
CA PRO A 121 9.60 4.47 -20.51
C PRO A 121 10.57 4.05 -19.41
N GLU A 122 10.28 4.42 -18.17
CA GLU A 122 11.03 3.96 -17.01
C GLU A 122 11.06 2.42 -16.95
N LYS A 123 12.15 1.86 -16.45
CA LYS A 123 12.29 0.41 -16.33
C LYS A 123 11.20 -0.16 -15.43
N GLY A 124 10.35 -1.01 -16.01
CA GLY A 124 9.21 -1.62 -15.31
C GLY A 124 7.86 -0.97 -15.62
N ASP A 125 7.81 0.13 -16.36
CA ASP A 125 6.58 0.71 -16.87
C ASP A 125 5.96 -0.21 -17.95
N LYS A 126 4.86 -0.86 -17.61
CA LYS A 126 4.17 -1.83 -18.47
C LYS A 126 3.15 -1.20 -19.41
N ARG A 127 2.84 0.08 -19.24
CA ARG A 127 1.82 0.78 -20.04
C ARG A 127 2.11 0.72 -21.53
N PHE A 128 3.38 0.78 -21.90
CA PHE A 128 3.87 0.85 -23.27
C PHE A 128 4.50 -0.47 -23.74
N SER A 129 4.07 -1.61 -23.19
CA SER A 129 4.65 -2.92 -23.48
C SER A 129 4.18 -3.54 -24.80
N SER A 130 3.05 -3.07 -25.39
CA SER A 130 2.61 -3.55 -26.71
C SER A 130 3.61 -3.16 -27.79
N PRO A 131 3.93 -4.06 -28.75
CA PRO A 131 4.82 -3.77 -29.87
C PRO A 131 4.38 -2.54 -30.69
N ASP A 132 3.08 -2.28 -30.79
CA ASP A 132 2.52 -1.15 -31.54
C ASP A 132 3.07 0.21 -31.09
N TRP A 133 3.42 0.33 -29.81
CA TRP A 133 4.07 1.53 -29.25
C TRP A 133 5.48 1.79 -29.76
N GLN A 134 6.11 0.81 -30.42
CA GLN A 134 7.46 0.92 -30.98
C GLN A 134 7.44 0.82 -32.52
N GLU A 135 6.62 -0.08 -33.06
CA GLU A 135 6.61 -0.42 -34.49
C GLU A 135 5.82 0.59 -35.32
N ASN A 136 4.76 1.19 -34.73
CA ASN A 136 3.97 2.21 -35.41
C ASN A 136 4.50 3.62 -35.15
N PRO A 137 5.00 4.36 -36.16
CA PRO A 137 5.60 5.68 -35.98
C PRO A 137 4.69 6.72 -35.30
N ILE A 138 3.37 6.62 -35.50
CA ILE A 138 2.39 7.56 -34.93
C ILE A 138 2.26 7.29 -33.42
N PHE A 139 2.07 6.02 -33.02
CA PHE A 139 1.96 5.67 -31.60
C PHE A 139 3.29 5.83 -30.87
N ASP A 140 4.42 5.57 -31.52
CA ASP A 140 5.75 5.86 -30.96
C ASP A 140 5.91 7.36 -30.68
N ALA A 141 5.47 8.22 -31.61
CA ALA A 141 5.48 9.67 -31.41
C ALA A 141 4.55 10.13 -30.27
N ILE A 142 3.34 9.58 -30.17
CA ILE A 142 2.40 9.88 -29.09
C ILE A 142 3.01 9.48 -27.74
N LYS A 143 3.56 8.26 -27.62
CA LYS A 143 4.26 7.78 -26.42
C LYS A 143 5.39 8.71 -26.02
N GLN A 144 6.32 8.98 -26.95
CA GLN A 144 7.50 9.80 -26.65
C GLN A 144 7.13 11.26 -26.34
N SER A 145 6.10 11.83 -27.00
CA SER A 145 5.58 13.17 -26.68
C SER A 145 5.06 13.25 -25.25
N TYR A 146 4.29 12.24 -24.83
CA TYR A 146 3.81 12.14 -23.46
C TYR A 146 4.98 12.01 -22.46
N LEU A 147 5.92 11.11 -22.72
CA LEU A 147 7.07 10.87 -21.83
C LEU A 147 7.94 12.13 -21.72
N LEU A 148 8.22 12.83 -22.81
CA LEU A 148 8.98 14.09 -22.80
C LEU A 148 8.26 15.18 -22.00
N THR A 149 6.95 15.30 -22.17
CA THR A 149 6.15 16.27 -21.42
C THR A 149 6.18 15.93 -19.92
N ALA A 150 5.97 14.66 -19.57
CA ALA A 150 5.98 14.19 -18.18
C ALA A 150 7.36 14.41 -17.53
N ASP A 151 8.44 14.03 -18.19
CA ASP A 151 9.81 14.22 -17.71
C ASP A 151 10.14 15.69 -17.49
N THR A 152 9.75 16.56 -18.45
CA THR A 152 9.98 18.01 -18.34
C THR A 152 9.22 18.60 -17.16
N MET A 153 7.94 18.25 -16.98
CA MET A 153 7.14 18.74 -15.86
C MET A 153 7.65 18.25 -14.51
N LEU A 154 8.07 16.97 -14.42
CA LEU A 154 8.65 16.42 -13.19
C LEU A 154 9.98 17.09 -12.85
N LYS A 155 10.84 17.38 -13.85
CA LYS A 155 12.06 18.15 -13.65
C LYS A 155 11.77 19.57 -13.17
N MET A 156 10.84 20.28 -13.80
CA MET A 156 10.42 21.60 -13.33
C MET A 156 9.91 21.56 -11.88
N ALA A 157 9.10 20.57 -11.56
CA ALA A 157 8.58 20.38 -10.21
C ALA A 157 9.69 20.10 -9.19
N SER A 158 10.70 19.30 -9.56
CA SER A 158 11.82 18.97 -8.67
C SER A 158 12.78 20.15 -8.40
N GLU A 159 12.70 21.20 -9.18
CA GLU A 159 13.53 22.39 -9.10
C GLU A 159 12.85 23.60 -8.42
N ILE A 160 11.63 23.44 -7.89
CA ILE A 160 10.92 24.49 -7.18
C ILE A 160 11.71 24.88 -5.92
N GLU A 161 12.03 26.16 -5.81
CA GLU A 161 12.78 26.70 -4.67
C GLU A 161 11.89 26.97 -3.46
N GLY A 162 12.47 26.83 -2.27
CA GLY A 162 11.80 27.16 -1.00
C GLY A 162 10.84 26.10 -0.47
N LEU A 163 10.78 24.93 -1.10
CA LEU A 163 10.07 23.77 -0.56
C LEU A 163 11.00 22.94 0.33
N ASP A 164 10.47 22.46 1.44
CA ASP A 164 11.14 21.39 2.21
C ASP A 164 11.03 20.05 1.47
N GLU A 165 11.76 19.04 1.94
CA GLU A 165 11.82 17.74 1.30
C GLU A 165 10.45 17.03 1.22
N LYS A 166 9.62 17.18 2.25
CA LYS A 166 8.27 16.62 2.28
C LYS A 166 7.36 17.30 1.25
N GLN A 167 7.39 18.64 1.21
CA GLN A 167 6.65 19.44 0.24
C GLN A 167 7.09 19.11 -1.19
N GLN A 168 8.40 18.96 -1.42
CA GLN A 168 8.94 18.58 -2.73
C GLN A 168 8.44 17.21 -3.18
N ARG A 169 8.40 16.22 -2.28
CA ARG A 169 7.84 14.89 -2.58
C ARG A 169 6.34 14.95 -2.84
N ALA A 170 5.58 15.75 -2.06
CA ALA A 170 4.15 15.93 -2.28
C ALA A 170 3.87 16.50 -3.67
N VAL A 171 4.59 17.55 -4.09
CA VAL A 171 4.48 18.13 -5.42
C VAL A 171 4.74 17.07 -6.50
N THR A 172 5.81 16.31 -6.36
CA THR A 172 6.17 15.27 -7.34
C THR A 172 5.11 14.16 -7.39
N PHE A 173 4.61 13.73 -6.24
CA PHE A 173 3.58 12.69 -6.13
C PHE A 173 2.27 13.09 -6.83
N TYR A 174 1.69 14.22 -6.48
CA TYR A 174 0.42 14.65 -7.08
C TYR A 174 0.56 15.02 -8.55
N LEU A 175 1.69 15.61 -8.96
CA LEU A 175 1.97 15.84 -10.37
C LEU A 175 2.04 14.51 -11.13
N ARG A 176 2.68 13.49 -10.56
CA ARG A 176 2.73 12.14 -11.17
C ARG A 176 1.33 11.54 -11.28
N GLN A 177 0.46 11.68 -10.28
CA GLN A 177 -0.94 11.25 -10.37
C GLN A 177 -1.67 11.92 -11.53
N ALA A 178 -1.50 13.23 -11.71
CA ALA A 178 -2.11 13.96 -12.82
C ALA A 178 -1.57 13.50 -14.19
N LEU A 179 -0.27 13.32 -14.30
CA LEU A 179 0.38 12.84 -15.53
C LEU A 179 -0.06 11.40 -15.87
N ASP A 180 -0.16 10.53 -14.87
CA ASP A 180 -0.65 9.17 -15.06
C ASP A 180 -2.10 9.13 -15.56
N ALA A 181 -2.96 10.02 -15.07
CA ALA A 181 -4.32 10.18 -15.57
C ALA A 181 -4.34 10.63 -17.05
N LEU A 182 -3.41 11.49 -17.45
CA LEU A 182 -3.28 12.01 -18.81
C LEU A 182 -2.50 11.07 -19.75
N SER A 183 -2.08 9.91 -19.29
CA SER A 183 -1.37 8.94 -20.14
C SER A 183 -2.17 8.58 -21.40
N PRO A 184 -1.56 8.58 -22.58
CA PRO A 184 -2.24 8.21 -23.83
C PRO A 184 -2.78 6.78 -23.82
N THR A 185 -2.30 5.94 -22.93
CA THR A 185 -2.80 4.57 -22.74
C THR A 185 -4.23 4.53 -22.21
N ASN A 186 -4.71 5.59 -21.57
CA ASN A 186 -6.01 5.66 -20.90
C ASN A 186 -7.16 6.09 -21.82
N TYR A 187 -6.88 6.35 -23.11
CA TYR A 187 -7.87 6.87 -24.03
C TYR A 187 -8.00 6.00 -25.29
N VAL A 188 -9.23 5.81 -25.75
CA VAL A 188 -9.56 4.93 -26.89
C VAL A 188 -8.78 5.30 -28.14
N LEU A 189 -8.70 6.60 -28.50
CA LEU A 189 -8.09 7.06 -29.76
C LEU A 189 -6.56 7.07 -29.75
N THR A 190 -5.94 7.06 -28.59
CA THR A 190 -4.47 7.13 -28.47
C THR A 190 -3.82 5.84 -28.00
N ASN A 191 -4.62 4.86 -27.54
CA ASN A 191 -4.11 3.55 -27.17
C ASN A 191 -4.23 2.58 -28.36
N PRO A 192 -3.12 2.15 -28.97
CA PRO A 192 -3.15 1.27 -30.14
C PRO A 192 -3.83 -0.07 -29.88
N GLN A 193 -3.64 -0.65 -28.70
CA GLN A 193 -4.25 -1.92 -28.33
C GLN A 193 -5.78 -1.81 -28.24
N VAL A 194 -6.28 -0.72 -27.64
CA VAL A 194 -7.71 -0.46 -27.54
C VAL A 194 -8.30 -0.19 -28.92
N LEU A 195 -7.63 0.61 -29.76
CA LEU A 195 -8.08 0.86 -31.14
C LEU A 195 -8.16 -0.43 -31.96
N HIS A 196 -7.12 -1.26 -31.90
CA HIS A 196 -7.09 -2.54 -32.60
C HIS A 196 -8.24 -3.45 -32.15
N GLU A 197 -8.44 -3.58 -30.84
CA GLU A 197 -9.54 -4.38 -30.29
C GLU A 197 -10.91 -3.82 -30.67
N THR A 198 -11.06 -2.49 -30.66
CA THR A 198 -12.34 -1.83 -31.05
C THR A 198 -12.69 -2.10 -32.50
N VAL A 199 -11.71 -2.05 -33.40
CA VAL A 199 -11.92 -2.36 -34.81
C VAL A 199 -12.20 -3.87 -34.98
N ALA A 200 -11.41 -4.73 -34.34
CA ALA A 200 -11.54 -6.18 -34.47
C ALA A 200 -12.87 -6.72 -33.92
N SER A 201 -13.36 -6.17 -32.80
CA SER A 201 -14.62 -6.54 -32.17
C SER A 201 -15.85 -5.80 -32.71
N GLY A 202 -15.68 -4.84 -33.65
CA GLY A 202 -16.76 -3.97 -34.09
C GLY A 202 -17.34 -3.09 -32.97
N GLY A 203 -16.51 -2.72 -32.00
CA GLY A 203 -16.90 -1.86 -30.86
C GLY A 203 -17.50 -2.62 -29.67
N GLN A 204 -17.58 -3.95 -29.71
CA GLN A 204 -18.15 -4.72 -28.59
C GLN A 204 -17.38 -4.57 -27.29
N ASN A 205 -16.04 -4.44 -27.35
CA ASN A 205 -15.19 -4.15 -26.19
C ASN A 205 -15.65 -2.89 -25.44
N LEU A 206 -15.97 -1.81 -26.13
CA LEU A 206 -16.43 -0.55 -25.53
C LEU A 206 -17.85 -0.68 -24.96
N ALA A 207 -18.74 -1.43 -25.63
CA ALA A 207 -20.09 -1.71 -25.12
C ALA A 207 -20.04 -2.52 -23.82
N GLN A 208 -19.22 -3.57 -23.78
CA GLN A 208 -18.97 -4.36 -22.55
C GLN A 208 -18.30 -3.50 -21.47
N GLY A 209 -17.30 -2.72 -21.84
CA GLY A 209 -16.63 -1.81 -20.92
C GLY A 209 -17.58 -0.80 -20.28
N MET A 210 -18.53 -0.25 -21.05
CA MET A 210 -19.57 0.62 -20.51
C MET A 210 -20.49 -0.12 -19.52
N GLN A 211 -20.85 -1.37 -19.78
CA GLN A 211 -21.62 -2.19 -18.83
C GLN A 211 -20.85 -2.42 -17.52
N HIS A 212 -19.54 -2.71 -17.61
CA HIS A 212 -18.68 -2.84 -16.45
C HIS A 212 -18.60 -1.53 -15.65
N LEU A 213 -18.43 -0.39 -16.32
CA LEU A 213 -18.40 0.93 -15.68
C LEU A 213 -19.72 1.22 -14.95
N MET A 214 -20.88 0.98 -15.58
CA MET A 214 -22.19 1.19 -14.95
C MET A 214 -22.40 0.28 -13.73
N ARG A 215 -21.96 -0.98 -13.82
CA ARG A 215 -21.99 -1.93 -12.70
C ARG A 215 -21.16 -1.41 -11.54
N ASP A 216 -19.91 -1.01 -11.79
CA ASP A 216 -18.96 -0.58 -10.78
C ASP A 216 -19.36 0.78 -10.16
N MET A 217 -19.94 1.69 -10.96
CA MET A 217 -20.57 2.93 -10.46
C MET A 217 -21.73 2.64 -9.52
N SER A 218 -22.58 1.65 -9.84
CA SER A 218 -23.71 1.26 -8.99
C SER A 218 -23.24 0.60 -7.69
N ALA A 219 -22.11 -0.13 -7.73
CA ALA A 219 -21.48 -0.74 -6.56
C ALA A 219 -20.68 0.28 -5.71
N GLY A 220 -20.33 1.42 -6.28
CA GLY A 220 -19.48 2.43 -5.64
C GLY A 220 -18.02 2.04 -5.56
N GLU A 221 -17.59 1.02 -6.31
CA GLU A 221 -16.18 0.57 -6.35
C GLU A 221 -15.82 -0.10 -7.68
N MET A 222 -14.55 0.03 -8.09
CA MET A 222 -14.02 -0.64 -9.26
C MET A 222 -13.74 -2.11 -8.96
N LYS A 223 -14.31 -3.02 -9.73
CA LYS A 223 -14.00 -4.46 -9.68
C LYS A 223 -12.61 -4.71 -10.24
N ILE A 224 -11.65 -5.09 -9.41
CA ILE A 224 -10.24 -5.36 -9.81
C ILE A 224 -9.90 -6.86 -9.83
N THR A 225 -10.79 -7.72 -9.35
CA THR A 225 -10.66 -9.19 -9.40
C THR A 225 -12.03 -9.83 -9.47
N ASP A 226 -12.11 -11.07 -9.95
CA ASP A 226 -13.34 -11.84 -9.88
C ASP A 226 -13.59 -12.33 -8.44
N THR A 227 -14.46 -11.63 -7.74
CA THR A 227 -14.83 -11.94 -6.36
C THR A 227 -15.68 -13.22 -6.23
N GLY A 228 -16.33 -13.66 -7.31
CA GLY A 228 -17.13 -14.89 -7.32
C GLY A 228 -16.30 -16.17 -7.34
N ALA A 229 -15.01 -16.07 -7.69
CA ALA A 229 -14.10 -17.20 -7.74
C ALA A 229 -13.62 -17.68 -6.37
N PHE A 230 -13.74 -16.83 -5.33
CA PHE A 230 -13.17 -17.06 -4.01
C PHE A 230 -14.22 -17.00 -2.91
N GLU A 231 -14.05 -17.89 -1.91
CA GLU A 231 -14.86 -17.92 -0.71
C GLU A 231 -14.00 -18.36 0.48
N VAL A 232 -13.94 -17.53 1.51
CA VAL A 232 -13.18 -17.82 2.74
C VAL A 232 -13.81 -19.00 3.48
N GLY A 233 -13.00 -19.99 3.83
CA GLY A 233 -13.42 -21.26 4.42
C GLY A 233 -13.78 -22.35 3.40
N ARG A 234 -13.85 -22.04 2.10
CA ARG A 234 -14.11 -23.02 1.03
C ARG A 234 -12.90 -23.27 0.13
N ASN A 235 -12.29 -22.23 -0.39
CA ASN A 235 -11.09 -22.29 -1.24
C ASN A 235 -10.00 -21.27 -0.86
N LEU A 236 -10.25 -20.43 0.14
CA LEU A 236 -9.27 -19.62 0.86
C LEU A 236 -9.38 -19.93 2.36
N ALA A 237 -8.27 -19.83 3.08
CA ALA A 237 -8.19 -20.09 4.53
C ALA A 237 -8.74 -21.49 4.90
N ILE A 238 -8.30 -22.51 4.18
CA ILE A 238 -8.83 -23.87 4.32
C ILE A 238 -7.89 -24.82 5.09
N THR A 239 -6.77 -24.33 5.60
CA THR A 239 -5.90 -25.16 6.45
C THR A 239 -6.67 -25.59 7.70
N PRO A 240 -6.76 -26.91 7.98
CA PRO A 240 -7.58 -27.42 9.08
C PRO A 240 -7.12 -26.89 10.43
N GLY A 241 -8.07 -26.45 11.25
CA GLY A 241 -7.82 -25.90 12.59
C GLY A 241 -9.11 -25.70 13.37
N GLN A 242 -8.98 -25.16 14.57
CA GLN A 242 -10.09 -24.81 15.46
C GLN A 242 -9.86 -23.43 16.07
N VAL A 243 -10.92 -22.65 16.22
CA VAL A 243 -10.93 -21.50 17.12
C VAL A 243 -10.96 -22.05 18.53
N VAL A 244 -9.94 -21.73 19.33
CA VAL A 244 -9.76 -22.24 20.71
C VAL A 244 -9.97 -21.17 21.77
N TYR A 245 -10.06 -19.90 21.35
CA TYR A 245 -10.36 -18.78 22.25
C TYR A 245 -11.03 -17.66 21.46
N ARG A 246 -11.90 -16.91 22.13
CA ARG A 246 -12.57 -15.73 21.59
C ARG A 246 -12.76 -14.68 22.70
N ASN A 247 -12.49 -13.43 22.37
CA ASN A 247 -12.93 -12.26 23.14
C ASN A 247 -13.56 -11.23 22.22
N GLU A 248 -13.83 -10.02 22.71
CA GLU A 248 -14.47 -8.96 21.94
C GLU A 248 -13.63 -8.45 20.75
N LEU A 249 -12.34 -8.77 20.66
CA LEU A 249 -11.42 -8.25 19.64
C LEU A 249 -10.79 -9.33 18.76
N ILE A 250 -10.59 -10.55 19.28
CA ILE A 250 -9.93 -11.63 18.55
C ILE A 250 -10.66 -12.97 18.64
N GLU A 251 -10.47 -13.78 17.61
CA GLU A 251 -10.50 -15.24 17.67
C GLU A 251 -9.06 -15.76 17.58
N LEU A 252 -8.70 -16.75 18.38
CA LEU A 252 -7.42 -17.43 18.30
C LEU A 252 -7.61 -18.79 17.65
N ILE A 253 -6.95 -19.00 16.52
CA ILE A 253 -7.03 -20.23 15.73
C ILE A 253 -5.80 -21.08 16.05
N GLN A 254 -6.00 -22.33 16.48
CA GLN A 254 -4.98 -23.38 16.54
C GLN A 254 -5.10 -24.27 15.32
N TYR A 255 -4.02 -24.46 14.57
CA TYR A 255 -4.03 -25.31 13.38
C TYR A 255 -3.70 -26.76 13.73
N LYS A 256 -4.38 -27.68 13.01
CA LYS A 256 -4.23 -29.11 13.24
C LYS A 256 -2.84 -29.58 12.79
N PRO A 257 -2.07 -30.28 13.62
CA PRO A 257 -0.79 -30.83 13.23
C PRO A 257 -0.94 -31.87 12.12
N THR A 258 0.03 -31.92 11.21
CA THR A 258 0.11 -32.90 10.10
C THR A 258 1.26 -33.88 10.26
N THR A 259 2.09 -33.69 11.28
CA THR A 259 3.24 -34.54 11.63
C THR A 259 2.99 -35.28 12.93
N ASN A 260 3.63 -36.45 13.09
CA ASN A 260 3.50 -37.26 14.31
C ASN A 260 4.14 -36.64 15.55
N GLN A 261 5.11 -35.74 15.32
CA GLN A 261 5.78 -34.95 16.35
C GLN A 261 5.84 -33.49 15.90
N VAL A 262 5.82 -32.58 16.87
CA VAL A 262 5.93 -31.14 16.64
C VAL A 262 6.97 -30.57 17.60
N TYR A 263 7.54 -29.42 17.25
CA TYR A 263 8.42 -28.68 18.16
C TYR A 263 7.65 -28.22 19.40
N SER A 264 8.28 -28.32 20.56
CA SER A 264 7.67 -28.03 21.86
C SER A 264 7.33 -26.56 22.08
N ILE A 265 8.04 -25.63 21.43
CA ILE A 265 7.76 -24.20 21.50
C ILE A 265 6.89 -23.80 20.30
N PRO A 266 5.63 -23.38 20.52
CA PRO A 266 4.69 -23.03 19.47
C PRO A 266 5.02 -21.70 18.79
N VAL A 267 4.39 -21.46 17.65
CA VAL A 267 4.46 -20.22 16.89
C VAL A 267 3.11 -19.50 16.96
N LEU A 268 3.11 -18.23 17.38
CA LEU A 268 1.94 -17.37 17.43
C LEU A 268 2.09 -16.24 16.41
N PHE A 269 1.16 -16.15 15.46
CA PHE A 269 1.06 -15.04 14.51
C PHE A 269 0.12 -13.96 15.00
N THR A 270 0.60 -12.73 14.93
CA THR A 270 -0.19 -11.50 15.08
C THR A 270 -0.23 -10.81 13.70
N PRO A 271 -1.26 -11.07 12.86
CA PRO A 271 -1.40 -10.46 11.55
C PRO A 271 -1.88 -9.01 11.65
N PRO A 272 -1.75 -8.19 10.58
CA PRO A 272 -2.29 -6.84 10.56
C PRO A 272 -3.81 -6.84 10.80
N TRP A 273 -4.31 -5.78 11.46
CA TRP A 273 -5.77 -5.56 11.63
C TRP A 273 -6.36 -4.61 10.59
N ILE A 274 -5.57 -4.17 9.60
CA ILE A 274 -6.04 -3.40 8.43
C ILE A 274 -6.75 -4.31 7.44
N ASN A 275 -6.28 -5.55 7.33
CA ASN A 275 -6.83 -6.60 6.48
C ASN A 275 -6.97 -7.89 7.29
N LYS A 276 -7.65 -8.87 6.71
CA LYS A 276 -7.93 -10.15 7.35
C LYS A 276 -6.72 -11.07 7.37
N PHE A 277 -6.62 -11.92 8.37
CA PHE A 277 -5.46 -12.78 8.65
C PHE A 277 -5.10 -13.75 7.52
N TYR A 278 -6.04 -14.07 6.63
CA TYR A 278 -5.88 -15.17 5.68
C TYR A 278 -4.90 -14.90 4.53
N ILE A 279 -4.24 -13.72 4.52
CA ILE A 279 -3.01 -13.55 3.72
C ILE A 279 -1.96 -14.61 4.05
N LEU A 280 -1.96 -15.10 5.30
CA LEU A 280 -1.07 -16.15 5.78
C LEU A 280 -1.56 -17.55 5.39
N ASP A 281 -2.82 -17.68 4.95
CA ASP A 281 -3.48 -18.94 4.60
C ASP A 281 -4.38 -18.77 3.37
N LEU A 282 -3.84 -18.28 2.25
CA LEU A 282 -4.61 -18.03 1.03
C LEU A 282 -5.13 -19.35 0.43
N GLN A 283 -4.32 -20.00 -0.38
CA GLN A 283 -4.63 -21.30 -0.99
C GLN A 283 -3.58 -22.33 -0.58
N PRO A 284 -3.82 -23.63 -0.71
CA PRO A 284 -2.87 -24.66 -0.26
C PRO A 284 -1.46 -24.54 -0.83
N HIS A 285 -1.32 -23.92 -1.99
CA HIS A 285 -0.03 -23.79 -2.67
C HIS A 285 0.76 -22.53 -2.24
N ASN A 286 0.14 -21.56 -1.56
CA ASN A 286 0.76 -20.34 -1.08
C ASN A 286 0.36 -19.98 0.38
N SER A 287 -0.02 -20.99 1.18
CA SER A 287 -0.28 -20.86 2.61
C SER A 287 1.01 -21.00 3.42
N LEU A 288 1.41 -19.94 4.11
CA LEU A 288 2.51 -19.96 5.07
C LEU A 288 2.16 -20.80 6.31
N VAL A 289 0.91 -20.74 6.75
CA VAL A 289 0.41 -21.54 7.88
C VAL A 289 0.55 -23.02 7.57
N LYS A 290 0.01 -23.49 6.43
CA LYS A 290 0.13 -24.88 6.00
C LYS A 290 1.59 -25.30 5.89
N PHE A 291 2.44 -24.47 5.31
CA PHE A 291 3.87 -24.73 5.17
C PHE A 291 4.53 -24.98 6.53
N LEU A 292 4.24 -24.17 7.55
CA LEU A 292 4.80 -24.35 8.89
C LEU A 292 4.29 -25.60 9.60
N VAL A 293 2.99 -25.87 9.51
CA VAL A 293 2.39 -27.08 10.09
C VAL A 293 3.04 -28.34 9.48
N GLU A 294 3.33 -28.32 8.18
CA GLU A 294 4.04 -29.40 7.48
C GLU A 294 5.52 -29.53 7.89
N GLN A 295 6.12 -28.45 8.41
CA GLN A 295 7.48 -28.47 9.01
C GLN A 295 7.50 -28.91 10.48
N GLY A 296 6.37 -29.30 11.06
CA GLY A 296 6.25 -29.79 12.42
C GLY A 296 6.14 -28.68 13.48
N PHE A 297 5.67 -27.50 13.13
CA PHE A 297 5.38 -26.46 14.11
C PHE A 297 3.91 -26.52 14.57
N THR A 298 3.69 -26.28 15.87
CA THR A 298 2.37 -25.94 16.39
C THR A 298 2.09 -24.48 16.14
N VAL A 299 1.07 -24.18 15.31
CA VAL A 299 0.81 -22.83 14.80
C VAL A 299 -0.50 -22.30 15.35
N PHE A 300 -0.45 -21.08 15.89
CA PHE A 300 -1.61 -20.27 16.28
C PHE A 300 -1.64 -18.97 15.50
N VAL A 301 -2.84 -18.53 15.14
CA VAL A 301 -3.03 -17.26 14.42
C VAL A 301 -4.17 -16.47 15.07
N ILE A 302 -3.93 -15.18 15.32
CA ILE A 302 -4.96 -14.24 15.72
C ILE A 302 -5.80 -13.87 14.49
N SER A 303 -7.12 -13.99 14.61
CA SER A 303 -8.10 -13.43 13.67
C SER A 303 -8.78 -12.24 14.33
N TRP A 304 -8.50 -11.03 13.82
CA TRP A 304 -9.10 -9.81 14.37
C TRP A 304 -10.56 -9.69 13.98
N LYS A 305 -11.38 -9.21 14.90
CA LYS A 305 -12.75 -8.79 14.63
C LYS A 305 -12.74 -7.56 13.73
N ASN A 306 -13.69 -7.48 12.79
CA ASN A 306 -13.91 -6.26 12.03
C ASN A 306 -14.68 -5.26 12.90
N PRO A 307 -14.05 -4.16 13.40
CA PRO A 307 -14.68 -3.31 14.40
C PRO A 307 -15.89 -2.57 13.85
N ASP A 308 -16.90 -2.41 14.70
CA ASP A 308 -18.08 -1.55 14.46
C ASP A 308 -18.03 -0.28 15.32
N THR A 309 -19.06 0.56 15.19
CA THR A 309 -19.15 1.84 15.91
C THR A 309 -19.12 1.72 17.43
N SER A 310 -19.54 0.58 18.00
CA SER A 310 -19.52 0.35 19.46
C SER A 310 -18.09 0.20 20.00
N MET A 311 -17.14 -0.11 19.12
CA MET A 311 -15.74 -0.34 19.44
C MET A 311 -14.87 0.93 19.29
N GLU A 312 -15.44 2.10 19.08
CA GLU A 312 -14.68 3.36 18.82
C GLU A 312 -13.61 3.67 19.88
N ASN A 313 -13.85 3.24 21.11
CA ASN A 313 -12.96 3.48 22.26
C ASN A 313 -11.94 2.37 22.51
N ILE A 314 -11.94 1.29 21.72
CA ILE A 314 -10.88 0.28 21.73
C ILE A 314 -9.60 0.94 21.19
N GLY A 315 -8.63 1.14 22.06
CA GLY A 315 -7.38 1.82 21.74
C GLY A 315 -6.24 0.86 21.45
N PHE A 316 -5.07 1.41 21.18
CA PHE A 316 -3.86 0.62 20.95
C PHE A 316 -3.50 -0.28 22.13
N ASP A 317 -3.73 0.20 23.34
CA ASP A 317 -3.55 -0.58 24.58
C ASP A 317 -4.41 -1.85 24.61
N GLU A 318 -5.68 -1.74 24.18
CA GLU A 318 -6.60 -2.87 24.10
C GLU A 318 -6.18 -3.83 23.00
N TYR A 319 -5.70 -3.35 21.85
CA TYR A 319 -5.13 -4.21 20.80
C TYR A 319 -3.94 -5.02 21.31
N VAL A 320 -3.06 -4.44 22.15
CA VAL A 320 -1.94 -5.16 22.78
C VAL A 320 -2.44 -6.18 23.80
N THR A 321 -3.35 -5.78 24.68
CA THR A 321 -3.75 -6.61 25.84
C THR A 321 -4.74 -7.71 25.49
N LEU A 322 -5.73 -7.40 24.64
CA LEU A 322 -6.74 -8.38 24.19
C LEU A 322 -6.28 -9.19 22.98
N GLY A 323 -5.24 -8.74 22.29
CA GLY A 323 -4.61 -9.42 21.16
C GLY A 323 -3.46 -10.32 21.61
N PRO A 324 -2.20 -9.94 21.33
CA PRO A 324 -1.05 -10.83 21.55
C PRO A 324 -0.85 -11.24 23.00
N LEU A 325 -1.10 -10.39 24.01
CA LEU A 325 -0.92 -10.78 25.40
C LEU A 325 -1.93 -11.85 25.83
N ALA A 326 -3.21 -11.67 25.52
CA ALA A 326 -4.22 -12.69 25.79
C ALA A 326 -3.91 -14.00 25.03
N ALA A 327 -3.53 -13.89 23.73
CA ALA A 327 -3.17 -15.06 22.93
C ALA A 327 -1.95 -15.82 23.52
N LEU A 328 -0.92 -15.11 24.00
CA LEU A 328 0.26 -15.73 24.64
C LEU A 328 -0.14 -16.59 25.85
N ASP A 329 -1.03 -16.09 26.71
CA ASP A 329 -1.47 -16.83 27.88
C ASP A 329 -2.23 -18.11 27.50
N ILE A 330 -3.13 -18.02 26.51
CA ILE A 330 -3.89 -19.17 26.02
C ILE A 330 -2.98 -20.20 25.34
N VAL A 331 -2.03 -19.75 24.51
CA VAL A 331 -1.07 -20.63 23.83
C VAL A 331 -0.23 -21.40 24.82
N LYS A 332 0.27 -20.74 25.88
CA LYS A 332 1.02 -21.42 26.98
C LYS A 332 0.17 -22.47 27.68
N GLU A 333 -1.08 -22.16 27.98
CA GLU A 333 -1.98 -23.09 28.66
C GLU A 333 -2.26 -24.32 27.79
N ILE A 334 -2.59 -24.13 26.51
CA ILE A 334 -2.91 -25.25 25.60
C ILE A 334 -1.70 -26.15 25.36
N THR A 335 -0.53 -25.55 25.16
CA THR A 335 0.68 -26.31 24.79
C THR A 335 1.49 -26.81 25.98
N GLY A 336 1.29 -26.24 27.15
CA GLY A 336 2.15 -26.47 28.31
C GLY A 336 3.56 -25.88 28.18
N SER A 337 3.85 -25.20 27.08
CA SER A 337 5.14 -24.55 26.83
C SER A 337 5.22 -23.21 27.59
N PRO A 338 6.27 -22.97 28.40
CA PRO A 338 6.45 -21.67 29.04
C PRO A 338 6.89 -20.58 28.05
N LYS A 339 7.28 -20.94 26.82
CA LYS A 339 7.84 -20.09 25.78
C LYS A 339 7.01 -20.13 24.51
N VAL A 340 7.00 -19.02 23.76
CA VAL A 340 6.30 -18.88 22.48
C VAL A 340 7.19 -18.12 21.50
N ASN A 341 7.32 -18.62 20.28
CA ASN A 341 7.89 -17.87 19.16
C ASN A 341 6.80 -16.97 18.56
N THR A 342 7.02 -15.68 18.48
CA THR A 342 6.00 -14.71 18.05
C THR A 342 6.34 -14.11 16.70
N VAL A 343 5.32 -13.88 15.89
CA VAL A 343 5.44 -13.30 14.54
C VAL A 343 4.49 -12.13 14.41
N GLY A 344 5.02 -10.96 14.10
CA GLY A 344 4.26 -9.76 13.77
C GLY A 344 4.42 -9.39 12.30
N TYR A 345 3.29 -9.16 11.61
CA TYR A 345 3.30 -8.76 10.20
C TYR A 345 2.84 -7.32 10.06
N CYS A 346 3.63 -6.49 9.36
CA CYS A 346 3.31 -5.09 9.04
C CYS A 346 2.97 -4.28 10.31
N ILE A 347 1.86 -3.57 10.36
CA ILE A 347 1.38 -2.80 11.51
C ILE A 347 1.31 -3.63 12.81
N ALA A 348 0.99 -4.91 12.71
CA ALA A 348 0.97 -5.79 13.90
C ALA A 348 2.37 -6.17 14.37
N GLY A 349 3.39 -6.09 13.51
CA GLY A 349 4.78 -6.14 13.95
C GLY A 349 5.16 -4.91 14.77
N THR A 350 4.69 -3.73 14.34
CA THR A 350 4.84 -2.48 15.11
C THR A 350 4.18 -2.60 16.49
N LEU A 351 2.97 -3.17 16.57
CA LEU A 351 2.29 -3.44 17.84
C LEU A 351 3.07 -4.47 18.67
N LEU A 352 3.48 -5.59 18.08
CA LEU A 352 4.19 -6.66 18.76
C LEU A 352 5.54 -6.19 19.33
N SER A 353 6.21 -5.22 18.70
CA SER A 353 7.48 -4.66 19.18
C SER A 353 7.35 -3.98 20.56
N THR A 354 6.15 -3.58 20.97
CA THR A 354 5.89 -2.96 22.27
C THR A 354 5.73 -3.99 23.40
N VAL A 355 5.38 -5.23 23.04
CA VAL A 355 5.08 -6.30 24.02
C VAL A 355 6.27 -6.66 24.91
N PRO A 356 7.52 -6.77 24.43
CA PRO A 356 8.67 -7.07 25.27
C PRO A 356 8.87 -6.06 26.41
N SER A 357 8.66 -4.77 26.17
CA SER A 357 8.74 -3.73 27.22
C SER A 357 7.68 -3.94 28.30
N TYR A 358 6.46 -4.32 27.90
CA TYR A 358 5.37 -4.61 28.84
C TYR A 358 5.67 -5.85 29.69
N LEU A 359 6.13 -6.95 29.08
CA LEU A 359 6.46 -8.19 29.77
C LEU A 359 7.67 -8.03 30.72
N ALA A 360 8.66 -7.23 30.32
CA ALA A 360 9.85 -6.96 31.15
C ALA A 360 9.48 -6.37 32.51
N THR A 361 8.44 -5.52 32.61
CA THR A 361 7.99 -4.97 33.91
C THR A 361 7.40 -6.02 34.84
N ARG A 362 6.94 -7.15 34.29
CA ARG A 362 6.37 -8.30 35.00
C ARG A 362 7.39 -9.42 35.23
N LYS A 363 8.63 -9.21 34.77
CA LYS A 363 9.67 -10.25 34.71
C LYS A 363 9.18 -11.53 34.01
N ASP A 364 8.34 -11.32 32.99
CA ASP A 364 7.78 -12.38 32.16
C ASP A 364 8.66 -12.56 30.92
N ASP A 365 9.21 -13.73 30.73
CA ASP A 365 10.10 -14.11 29.66
C ASP A 365 9.44 -15.06 28.65
N THR A 366 8.11 -15.01 28.55
CA THR A 366 7.29 -15.88 27.68
C THR A 366 7.74 -15.85 26.21
N ILE A 367 8.11 -14.70 25.67
CA ILE A 367 8.57 -14.60 24.29
C ILE A 367 9.95 -15.24 24.16
N ASN A 368 10.03 -16.30 23.35
CA ASN A 368 11.28 -17.00 23.05
C ASN A 368 12.05 -16.32 21.91
N SER A 369 11.36 -16.03 20.81
CA SER A 369 11.91 -15.29 19.67
C SER A 369 10.85 -14.38 19.05
N LEU A 370 11.30 -13.37 18.33
CA LEU A 370 10.47 -12.43 17.61
C LEU A 370 10.76 -12.51 16.11
N THR A 371 9.70 -12.55 15.31
CA THR A 371 9.82 -12.40 13.85
C THR A 371 9.03 -11.18 13.42
N PHE A 372 9.69 -10.26 12.70
CA PHE A 372 9.07 -9.08 12.11
C PHE A 372 9.03 -9.23 10.58
N VAL A 373 7.82 -9.30 10.04
CA VAL A 373 7.58 -9.46 8.62
C VAL A 373 7.13 -8.13 8.05
N VAL A 374 7.93 -7.51 7.19
CA VAL A 374 7.72 -6.19 6.58
C VAL A 374 7.14 -5.18 7.58
N THR A 375 7.83 -5.01 8.69
CA THR A 375 7.42 -4.17 9.81
C THR A 375 8.18 -2.86 9.81
N LEU A 376 7.47 -1.74 9.91
CA LEU A 376 8.08 -0.42 10.02
C LEU A 376 8.12 0.02 11.48
N LEU A 377 9.32 0.32 11.96
CA LEU A 377 9.56 0.79 13.33
C LEU A 377 10.21 2.19 13.36
N ASP A 378 10.74 2.62 12.23
CA ASP A 378 11.31 3.94 12.02
C ASP A 378 10.71 4.55 10.75
N PHE A 379 9.90 5.60 10.91
CA PHE A 379 9.15 6.25 9.82
C PHE A 379 9.92 7.41 9.18
N GLU A 380 11.09 7.76 9.72
CA GLU A 380 11.94 8.84 9.22
C GLU A 380 13.14 8.32 8.41
N GLU A 381 13.58 7.07 8.60
CA GLU A 381 14.77 6.51 7.93
C GLU A 381 14.66 6.51 6.40
N GLU A 382 13.53 6.09 5.87
CA GLU A 382 13.22 6.14 4.44
C GLU A 382 11.74 6.52 4.28
N PRO A 383 11.44 7.82 4.13
CA PRO A 383 10.07 8.28 4.00
C PRO A 383 9.41 7.73 2.73
N THR A 384 8.20 7.18 2.86
CA THR A 384 7.36 6.70 1.75
C THR A 384 6.38 7.77 1.29
N ASP A 385 5.72 7.52 0.14
CA ASP A 385 4.59 8.35 -0.27
C ASP A 385 3.42 8.30 0.73
N MET A 386 3.32 7.25 1.56
CA MET A 386 2.37 7.23 2.68
C MET A 386 2.62 8.35 3.71
N THR A 387 3.89 8.72 3.92
CA THR A 387 4.21 9.80 4.88
C THR A 387 3.77 11.18 4.41
N LEU A 388 3.40 11.35 3.13
CA LEU A 388 2.80 12.57 2.60
C LEU A 388 1.44 12.86 3.24
N PHE A 389 0.73 11.81 3.66
CA PHE A 389 -0.58 11.88 4.32
C PHE A 389 -0.47 11.92 5.86
N LEU A 390 0.76 12.05 6.40
CA LEU A 390 1.04 12.14 7.83
C LEU A 390 1.44 13.58 8.21
N ASP A 391 0.50 14.51 8.07
CA ASP A 391 0.62 15.87 8.59
C ASP A 391 -0.62 16.24 9.41
N GLU A 392 -0.55 17.32 10.14
CA GLU A 392 -1.61 17.72 11.05
C GLU A 392 -2.96 18.00 10.34
N PRO A 393 -3.01 18.64 9.14
CA PRO A 393 -4.25 18.78 8.39
C PRO A 393 -4.87 17.45 7.96
N ALA A 394 -4.08 16.55 7.38
CA ALA A 394 -4.55 15.24 6.92
C ALA A 394 -5.04 14.37 8.10
N LEU A 395 -4.30 14.38 9.21
CA LEU A 395 -4.71 13.64 10.41
C LEU A 395 -6.01 14.17 10.99
N ARG A 396 -6.18 15.50 11.09
CA ARG A 396 -7.44 16.10 11.54
C ARG A 396 -8.61 15.72 10.64
N TYR A 397 -8.40 15.68 9.33
CA TYR A 397 -9.43 15.24 8.37
C TYR A 397 -9.85 13.79 8.64
N VAL A 398 -8.89 12.86 8.73
CA VAL A 398 -9.17 11.45 9.04
C VAL A 398 -9.87 11.31 10.39
N GLU A 399 -9.43 12.03 11.41
CA GLU A 399 -10.05 12.02 12.75
C GLU A 399 -11.47 12.57 12.74
N GLN A 400 -11.76 13.59 11.92
CA GLN A 400 -13.12 14.12 11.75
C GLN A 400 -14.05 13.09 11.06
N GLN A 401 -13.55 12.36 10.07
CA GLN A 401 -14.30 11.26 9.45
C GLN A 401 -14.59 10.17 10.49
N MET A 402 -13.58 9.72 11.23
CA MET A 402 -13.75 8.73 12.30
C MET A 402 -14.63 9.22 13.45
N LYS A 403 -14.70 10.54 13.71
CA LYS A 403 -15.59 11.10 14.74
C LYS A 403 -17.08 10.89 14.43
N LYS A 404 -17.44 10.84 13.16
CA LYS A 404 -18.83 10.62 12.72
C LYS A 404 -19.23 9.14 12.78
N SER A 405 -18.29 8.25 12.46
CA SER A 405 -18.53 6.80 12.29
C SER A 405 -18.01 5.93 13.43
N GLY A 406 -17.16 6.47 14.33
CA GLY A 406 -16.47 5.70 15.37
C GLY A 406 -15.32 4.83 14.85
N VAL A 407 -15.24 4.62 13.55
CA VAL A 407 -14.23 3.78 12.87
C VAL A 407 -13.75 4.44 11.58
N LEU A 408 -12.57 4.08 11.11
CA LEU A 408 -12.14 4.36 9.73
C LEU A 408 -12.67 3.26 8.82
N ASP A 409 -13.36 3.65 7.77
CA ASP A 409 -13.89 2.72 6.75
C ASP A 409 -12.74 2.05 5.99
N SER A 410 -12.88 0.76 5.70
CA SER A 410 -11.88 -0.02 4.95
C SER A 410 -11.61 0.55 3.55
N ARG A 411 -12.64 1.18 2.91
CA ARG A 411 -12.52 1.79 1.59
C ARG A 411 -11.54 2.97 1.57
N ALA A 412 -11.46 3.74 2.66
CA ALA A 412 -10.50 4.85 2.76
C ALA A 412 -9.06 4.36 2.65
N MET A 413 -8.73 3.28 3.38
CA MET A 413 -7.39 2.65 3.28
C MET A 413 -7.14 2.00 1.93
N ALA A 414 -8.13 1.31 1.37
CA ALA A 414 -8.01 0.71 0.04
C ALA A 414 -7.77 1.78 -1.04
N SER A 415 -8.45 2.92 -0.97
CA SER A 415 -8.24 4.05 -1.88
C SER A 415 -6.83 4.62 -1.76
N LEU A 416 -6.33 4.83 -0.54
CA LEU A 416 -4.97 5.29 -0.30
C LEU A 416 -3.95 4.33 -0.94
N PHE A 417 -4.05 3.03 -0.68
CA PHE A 417 -3.12 2.03 -1.26
C PHE A 417 -3.21 1.95 -2.79
N ARG A 418 -4.39 2.16 -3.37
CA ARG A 418 -4.55 2.23 -4.84
C ARG A 418 -3.84 3.46 -5.42
N MET A 419 -3.94 4.63 -4.77
CA MET A 419 -3.25 5.85 -5.19
C MET A 419 -1.73 5.69 -5.18
N LEU A 420 -1.16 5.00 -4.19
CA LEU A 420 0.29 4.76 -4.13
C LEU A 420 0.80 3.94 -5.33
N ARG A 421 -0.06 3.21 -6.03
CA ARG A 421 0.26 2.43 -7.22
C ARG A 421 -0.79 2.61 -8.33
N ALA A 422 -1.09 3.87 -8.64
CA ALA A 422 -2.17 4.24 -9.54
C ALA A 422 -2.09 3.56 -10.91
N ASN A 423 -0.92 3.48 -11.53
CA ASN A 423 -0.75 2.82 -12.82
C ASN A 423 -1.10 1.33 -12.80
N ASP A 424 -0.71 0.61 -11.73
CA ASP A 424 -0.96 -0.83 -11.61
C ASP A 424 -2.38 -1.15 -11.14
N LEU A 425 -2.92 -0.35 -10.21
CA LEU A 425 -4.15 -0.69 -9.49
C LEU A 425 -5.37 0.13 -9.94
N ILE A 426 -5.18 1.27 -10.60
CA ILE A 426 -6.25 2.12 -11.13
C ILE A 426 -6.24 2.05 -12.66
N TRP A 427 -5.23 2.64 -13.30
CA TRP A 427 -5.24 2.85 -14.74
C TRP A 427 -5.15 1.58 -15.55
N SER A 428 -4.37 0.58 -15.10
CA SER A 428 -4.35 -0.74 -15.74
C SER A 428 -5.73 -1.42 -15.72
N ASN A 429 -6.44 -1.34 -14.58
CA ASN A 429 -7.79 -1.89 -14.46
C ASN A 429 -8.80 -1.07 -15.27
N PHE A 430 -8.69 0.27 -15.27
CA PHE A 430 -9.52 1.14 -16.10
C PHE A 430 -9.44 0.75 -17.58
N VAL A 431 -8.22 0.61 -18.11
CA VAL A 431 -8.01 0.23 -19.52
C VAL A 431 -8.55 -1.19 -19.80
N ASN A 432 -8.22 -2.16 -18.95
CA ASN A 432 -8.66 -3.53 -19.18
C ASN A 432 -10.17 -3.70 -19.06
N ASN A 433 -10.78 -3.14 -18.01
CA ASN A 433 -12.21 -3.35 -17.72
C ASN A 433 -13.09 -2.50 -18.63
N TYR A 434 -12.76 -1.20 -18.79
CA TYR A 434 -13.67 -0.25 -19.40
C TYR A 434 -13.36 0.07 -20.87
N LEU A 435 -12.10 -0.03 -21.30
CA LEU A 435 -11.73 0.21 -22.69
C LEU A 435 -11.58 -1.09 -23.49
N LEU A 436 -11.04 -2.15 -22.89
CA LEU A 436 -10.90 -3.45 -23.53
C LEU A 436 -12.07 -4.40 -23.24
N GLY A 437 -13.01 -4.02 -22.35
CA GLY A 437 -14.19 -4.83 -22.02
C GLY A 437 -13.89 -6.17 -21.34
N LYS A 438 -12.70 -6.33 -20.75
CA LYS A 438 -12.28 -7.58 -20.12
C LYS A 438 -12.86 -7.71 -18.71
N GLU A 439 -13.30 -8.92 -18.35
CA GLU A 439 -13.56 -9.23 -16.94
C GLU A 439 -12.24 -9.35 -16.17
N PRO A 440 -12.16 -8.80 -14.94
CA PRO A 440 -10.99 -8.97 -14.10
C PRO A 440 -10.70 -10.46 -13.83
N PRO A 441 -9.43 -10.88 -13.90
CA PRO A 441 -9.07 -12.26 -13.61
C PRO A 441 -9.26 -12.60 -12.13
N ALA A 442 -9.50 -13.88 -11.84
CA ALA A 442 -9.49 -14.38 -10.48
C ALA A 442 -8.06 -14.35 -9.92
N PHE A 443 -7.82 -13.53 -8.90
CA PHE A 443 -6.53 -13.41 -8.24
C PHE A 443 -6.69 -13.30 -6.72
N ASP A 444 -6.25 -14.31 -6.00
CA ASP A 444 -6.45 -14.47 -4.56
C ASP A 444 -5.86 -13.32 -3.71
N LEU A 445 -4.69 -12.81 -4.08
CA LEU A 445 -4.07 -11.66 -3.39
C LEU A 445 -4.90 -10.38 -3.55
N LEU A 446 -5.48 -10.13 -4.72
CA LEU A 446 -6.35 -8.97 -4.94
C LEU A 446 -7.70 -9.14 -4.26
N PHE A 447 -8.23 -10.38 -4.21
CA PHE A 447 -9.42 -10.68 -3.43
C PHE A 447 -9.20 -10.34 -1.95
N TRP A 448 -8.11 -10.84 -1.36
CA TRP A 448 -7.74 -10.52 0.01
C TRP A 448 -7.52 -9.01 0.23
N ASN A 449 -6.85 -8.34 -0.68
CA ASN A 449 -6.57 -6.90 -0.58
C ASN A 449 -7.85 -6.05 -0.57
N ASN A 450 -8.91 -6.50 -1.24
CA ASN A 450 -10.22 -5.84 -1.23
C ASN A 450 -11.09 -6.22 -0.02
N ASP A 451 -10.76 -7.30 0.69
CA ASP A 451 -11.47 -7.73 1.89
C ASP A 451 -10.86 -7.08 3.15
N GLY A 452 -10.79 -5.76 3.14
CA GLY A 452 -10.24 -4.95 4.22
C GLY A 452 -11.13 -4.91 5.45
N THR A 453 -10.55 -4.47 6.58
CA THR A 453 -11.25 -4.25 7.84
C THR A 453 -11.30 -2.76 8.18
N ARG A 454 -12.30 -2.37 8.96
CA ARG A 454 -12.35 -1.06 9.58
C ARG A 454 -11.30 -0.96 10.70
N MET A 455 -10.98 0.25 11.11
CA MET A 455 -10.07 0.51 12.23
C MET A 455 -10.76 1.39 13.27
N THR A 456 -10.60 1.05 14.54
CA THR A 456 -11.19 1.83 15.62
C THR A 456 -10.53 3.21 15.68
N LYS A 457 -11.35 4.23 15.92
CA LYS A 457 -10.92 5.63 15.98
C LYS A 457 -9.74 5.83 16.95
N LYS A 458 -9.85 5.29 18.18
CA LYS A 458 -8.86 5.53 19.22
C LYS A 458 -7.51 4.87 18.90
N ALA A 459 -7.51 3.60 18.44
CA ALA A 459 -6.25 2.91 18.11
C ALA A 459 -5.59 3.51 16.87
N HIS A 460 -6.38 3.85 15.84
CA HIS A 460 -5.84 4.39 14.61
C HIS A 460 -5.29 5.80 14.78
N SER A 461 -5.99 6.67 15.52
CA SER A 461 -5.49 8.01 15.84
C SER A 461 -4.17 7.97 16.62
N PHE A 462 -4.06 7.08 17.62
CA PHE A 462 -2.81 6.88 18.35
C PHE A 462 -1.68 6.39 17.44
N TYR A 463 -1.97 5.41 16.58
CA TYR A 463 -0.99 4.87 15.64
C TYR A 463 -0.46 5.96 14.69
N LEU A 464 -1.35 6.74 14.07
CA LEU A 464 -0.96 7.78 13.13
C LEU A 464 -0.17 8.92 13.81
N ARG A 465 -0.61 9.36 15.01
CA ARG A 465 0.05 10.48 15.72
C ARG A 465 1.34 10.05 16.39
N SER A 466 1.23 9.16 17.37
CA SER A 466 2.35 8.88 18.27
C SER A 466 3.38 7.93 17.66
N ILE A 467 2.94 6.98 16.82
CA ILE A 467 3.86 6.02 16.22
C ILE A 467 4.39 6.55 14.89
N CYS A 468 3.50 6.96 13.95
CA CYS A 468 3.96 7.34 12.61
C CYS A 468 4.49 8.79 12.57
N MET A 469 3.67 9.80 12.94
CA MET A 469 4.01 11.20 12.77
C MET A 469 5.12 11.66 13.74
N GLU A 470 5.04 11.24 15.01
CA GLU A 470 6.05 11.56 16.03
C GLU A 470 7.24 10.60 16.02
N ASN A 471 7.22 9.56 15.20
CA ASN A 471 8.24 8.48 15.14
C ASN A 471 8.57 7.93 16.53
N GLY A 472 7.53 7.76 17.37
CA GLY A 472 7.66 7.60 18.81
C GLY A 472 8.35 6.33 19.27
N LEU A 473 8.40 5.27 18.44
CA LEU A 473 9.05 3.99 18.77
C LEU A 473 10.59 4.09 18.75
N THR A 474 11.17 4.98 17.97
CA THR A 474 12.63 5.13 17.86
C THR A 474 13.25 5.80 19.10
N ARG A 475 12.40 6.44 19.94
CA ARG A 475 12.84 7.15 21.14
C ARG A 475 12.42 6.37 22.39
N PRO A 476 13.36 5.84 23.18
CA PRO A 476 13.04 5.09 24.39
C PRO A 476 12.09 5.88 25.31
N ASN A 477 11.04 5.21 25.78
CA ASN A 477 10.04 5.74 26.72
C ASN A 477 9.16 6.90 26.19
N ASN A 478 9.18 7.18 24.88
CA ASN A 478 8.36 8.25 24.29
C ASN A 478 6.88 7.88 24.19
N ILE A 479 6.57 6.60 24.01
CA ILE A 479 5.19 6.08 24.06
C ILE A 479 4.98 5.14 25.23
N THR A 480 3.72 4.94 25.61
CA THR A 480 3.34 4.01 26.69
C THR A 480 2.27 3.03 26.21
N VAL A 481 2.29 1.82 26.72
CA VAL A 481 1.23 0.81 26.59
C VAL A 481 0.74 0.44 27.97
N LYS A 482 -0.53 0.70 28.27
CA LYS A 482 -1.11 0.51 29.63
C LYS A 482 -0.26 1.18 30.73
N GLY A 483 0.27 2.38 30.45
CA GLY A 483 1.13 3.12 31.35
C GLY A 483 2.56 2.61 31.47
N VAL A 484 2.94 1.55 30.75
CA VAL A 484 4.32 1.04 30.70
C VAL A 484 5.08 1.72 29.57
N PRO A 485 6.21 2.41 29.88
CA PRO A 485 7.04 3.02 28.85
C PRO A 485 7.65 1.97 27.91
N VAL A 486 7.56 2.24 26.61
CA VAL A 486 8.09 1.37 25.55
C VAL A 486 9.51 1.76 25.22
N ASP A 487 10.38 0.75 25.13
CA ASP A 487 11.77 0.88 24.74
C ASP A 487 12.15 -0.37 23.92
N LEU A 488 12.40 -0.19 22.63
CA LEU A 488 12.78 -1.28 21.72
C LEU A 488 14.13 -1.91 22.10
N GLY A 489 15.01 -1.17 22.79
CA GLY A 489 16.25 -1.71 23.37
C GLY A 489 16.03 -2.84 24.38
N LYS A 490 14.81 -3.00 24.90
CA LYS A 490 14.43 -4.13 25.78
C LYS A 490 14.06 -5.40 25.02
N ILE A 491 14.08 -5.42 23.72
CA ILE A 491 13.97 -6.62 22.90
C ILE A 491 15.32 -7.34 22.98
N HIS A 492 15.47 -8.24 23.93
CA HIS A 492 16.70 -9.04 24.14
C HIS A 492 16.63 -10.43 23.51
N GLN A 493 15.46 -10.82 23.04
CA GLN A 493 15.21 -12.08 22.34
C GLN A 493 15.91 -12.10 21.00
N ASP A 494 16.17 -13.29 20.46
CA ASP A 494 16.58 -13.46 19.08
C ASP A 494 15.49 -12.95 18.13
N VAL A 495 15.87 -12.10 17.20
CA VAL A 495 14.97 -11.49 16.22
C VAL A 495 15.29 -11.99 14.83
N TYR A 496 14.25 -12.36 14.09
CA TYR A 496 14.29 -12.51 12.63
C TYR A 496 13.48 -11.39 12.01
N ALA A 497 14.05 -10.67 11.06
CA ALA A 497 13.34 -9.60 10.35
C ALA A 497 13.43 -9.81 8.85
N VAL A 498 12.32 -9.63 8.15
CA VAL A 498 12.29 -9.69 6.69
C VAL A 498 11.70 -8.41 6.12
N GLY A 499 12.46 -7.80 5.20
CA GLY A 499 12.01 -6.72 4.33
C GLY A 499 11.86 -7.18 2.89
N THR A 500 11.25 -6.37 2.03
CA THR A 500 11.14 -6.65 0.61
C THR A 500 11.59 -5.45 -0.23
N GLN A 501 12.42 -5.70 -1.25
CA GLN A 501 13.15 -4.67 -1.99
C GLN A 501 12.25 -3.67 -2.74
N GLN A 502 11.09 -4.15 -3.21
CA GLN A 502 10.13 -3.34 -3.97
C GLN A 502 8.92 -2.94 -3.11
N ASP A 503 9.10 -2.89 -1.79
CA ASP A 503 8.06 -2.49 -0.87
C ASP A 503 7.91 -0.96 -0.87
N HIS A 504 6.74 -0.48 -1.29
CA HIS A 504 6.38 0.93 -1.33
C HIS A 504 5.60 1.39 -0.08
N ILE A 505 5.23 0.44 0.80
CA ILE A 505 4.50 0.68 2.05
C ILE A 505 5.47 0.70 3.22
N VAL A 506 6.31 -0.33 3.30
CA VAL A 506 7.36 -0.49 4.31
C VAL A 506 8.71 -0.56 3.59
N PRO A 507 9.40 0.56 3.38
CA PRO A 507 10.72 0.55 2.79
C PRO A 507 11.64 -0.41 3.53
N TRP A 508 12.38 -1.22 2.79
CA TRP A 508 13.22 -2.24 3.41
C TRP A 508 14.31 -1.66 4.33
N LYS A 509 14.79 -0.44 4.06
CA LYS A 509 15.74 0.26 4.94
C LYS A 509 15.10 0.61 6.28
N GLY A 510 13.84 1.07 6.27
CA GLY A 510 13.06 1.28 7.50
C GLY A 510 12.79 -0.02 8.25
N ALA A 511 12.51 -1.13 7.54
CA ALA A 511 12.38 -2.46 8.17
C ALA A 511 13.72 -2.96 8.72
N TRP A 512 14.84 -2.65 8.08
CA TRP A 512 16.19 -3.00 8.54
C TRP A 512 16.56 -2.32 9.87
N ARG A 513 15.98 -1.17 10.19
CA ARG A 513 16.28 -0.40 11.41
C ARG A 513 16.11 -1.19 12.70
N ILE A 514 15.32 -2.25 12.71
CA ILE A 514 15.23 -3.14 13.88
C ILE A 514 16.60 -3.67 14.31
N THR A 515 17.56 -3.85 13.37
CA THR A 515 18.92 -4.27 13.66
C THR A 515 19.69 -3.27 14.53
N GLN A 516 19.26 -2.03 14.58
CA GLN A 516 19.85 -0.93 15.34
C GLN A 516 19.03 -0.57 16.59
N LEU A 517 17.75 -0.92 16.60
CA LEU A 517 16.80 -0.56 17.68
C LEU A 517 16.68 -1.66 18.73
N ALA A 518 16.79 -2.94 18.36
CA ALA A 518 16.71 -4.05 19.28
C ALA A 518 17.99 -4.21 20.12
N GLY A 519 17.84 -4.58 21.39
CA GLY A 519 18.98 -4.89 22.28
C GLY A 519 19.53 -6.32 22.13
N GLY A 520 18.83 -7.19 21.41
CA GLY A 520 19.22 -8.57 21.12
C GLY A 520 19.73 -8.79 19.70
N PRO A 521 20.18 -10.01 19.37
CA PRO A 521 20.69 -10.31 18.03
C PRO A 521 19.57 -10.32 16.99
N VAL A 522 19.82 -9.72 15.82
CA VAL A 522 18.86 -9.64 14.72
C VAL A 522 19.45 -10.26 13.46
N ARG A 523 18.73 -11.25 12.88
CA ARG A 523 18.95 -11.71 11.51
C ARG A 523 18.01 -10.98 10.59
N PHE A 524 18.53 -10.18 9.65
CA PHE A 524 17.74 -9.52 8.63
C PHE A 524 17.86 -10.22 7.28
N VAL A 525 16.73 -10.37 6.59
CA VAL A 525 16.63 -10.99 5.26
C VAL A 525 15.84 -10.08 4.32
N LEU A 526 16.30 -9.95 3.08
CA LEU A 526 15.65 -9.10 2.09
C LEU A 526 15.09 -9.94 0.94
N GLY A 527 13.78 -9.90 0.72
CA GLY A 527 13.09 -10.49 -0.43
C GLY A 527 13.08 -9.55 -1.65
N PRO A 528 12.93 -10.08 -2.88
CA PRO A 528 13.05 -9.28 -4.11
C PRO A 528 11.75 -8.60 -4.57
N SER A 529 10.60 -8.91 -3.96
CA SER A 529 9.27 -8.47 -4.43
C SER A 529 8.72 -7.31 -3.60
N GLY A 530 7.43 -6.97 -3.77
CA GLY A 530 6.74 -5.94 -2.98
C GLY A 530 6.09 -6.49 -1.71
N HIS A 531 5.41 -5.60 -0.97
CA HIS A 531 4.86 -5.80 0.38
C HIS A 531 4.09 -7.10 0.59
N ILE A 532 3.15 -7.42 -0.30
CA ILE A 532 2.29 -8.59 -0.18
C ILE A 532 2.90 -9.81 -0.90
N ALA A 533 3.28 -9.63 -2.16
CA ALA A 533 3.82 -10.72 -2.98
C ALA A 533 5.12 -11.30 -2.42
N GLY A 534 5.98 -10.45 -1.82
CA GLY A 534 7.23 -10.89 -1.20
C GLY A 534 7.02 -11.81 0.00
N ILE A 535 5.90 -11.63 0.71
CA ILE A 535 5.57 -12.39 1.92
C ILE A 535 4.83 -13.68 1.59
N SER A 536 3.88 -13.65 0.66
CA SER A 536 3.04 -14.80 0.29
C SER A 536 3.67 -15.73 -0.76
N THR A 537 4.94 -15.53 -1.13
CA THR A 537 5.62 -16.37 -2.13
C THR A 537 6.26 -17.60 -1.49
N PRO A 538 5.77 -18.82 -1.80
CA PRO A 538 6.33 -20.06 -1.26
C PRO A 538 7.70 -20.37 -1.88
N PRO A 539 8.53 -21.23 -1.24
CA PRO A 539 9.87 -21.57 -1.73
C PRO A 539 9.94 -22.03 -3.19
N ALA A 540 8.94 -22.81 -3.63
CA ALA A 540 8.90 -23.35 -5.00
C ALA A 540 8.73 -22.26 -6.08
N LYS A 541 8.13 -21.11 -5.74
CA LYS A 541 7.91 -19.97 -6.64
C LYS A 541 8.82 -18.79 -6.31
N GLY A 542 9.70 -18.92 -5.32
CA GLY A 542 10.58 -17.87 -4.85
C GLY A 542 11.64 -17.48 -5.88
N LYS A 543 11.92 -16.17 -5.95
CA LYS A 543 12.93 -15.56 -6.84
C LYS A 543 14.26 -15.30 -6.13
N GLY A 544 14.51 -15.99 -5.01
CA GLY A 544 15.67 -15.80 -4.16
C GLY A 544 15.46 -14.73 -3.09
N TYR A 545 16.50 -14.46 -2.33
CA TYR A 545 16.54 -13.46 -1.25
C TYR A 545 18.00 -13.14 -0.92
N TRP A 546 18.23 -12.06 -0.16
CA TRP A 546 19.56 -11.67 0.30
C TRP A 546 19.70 -11.86 1.80
N THR A 547 20.87 -12.30 2.22
CA THR A 547 21.27 -12.43 3.62
C THR A 547 22.64 -11.82 3.83
N ASN A 548 22.90 -11.33 5.04
CA ASN A 548 24.20 -10.85 5.46
C ASN A 548 24.36 -11.07 6.96
N ASP A 549 25.40 -11.81 7.34
CA ASP A 549 25.73 -12.07 8.74
C ASP A 549 26.84 -11.12 9.26
N ALA A 550 27.40 -10.29 8.38
CA ALA A 550 28.43 -9.31 8.77
C ALA A 550 27.76 -8.08 9.43
N PRO A 551 28.38 -7.50 10.47
CA PRO A 551 27.90 -6.25 11.06
C PRO A 551 27.88 -5.12 10.01
N ALA A 552 26.80 -4.35 9.99
CA ALA A 552 26.63 -3.18 9.15
C ALA A 552 26.08 -2.01 9.97
N LYS A 553 26.51 -0.80 9.69
CA LYS A 553 26.06 0.41 10.36
C LYS A 553 24.86 1.04 9.66
N THR A 554 24.74 0.80 8.36
CA THR A 554 23.66 1.29 7.51
C THR A 554 23.05 0.18 6.68
N ALA A 555 21.81 0.38 6.23
CA ALA A 555 21.13 -0.57 5.36
C ALA A 555 21.87 -0.73 4.00
N ASP A 556 22.47 0.35 3.49
CA ASP A 556 23.24 0.31 2.25
C ASP A 556 24.53 -0.50 2.39
N GLU A 557 25.26 -0.36 3.51
CA GLU A 557 26.43 -1.21 3.85
C GLU A 557 26.01 -2.69 3.96
N TRP A 558 24.87 -2.95 4.64
CA TRP A 558 24.33 -4.30 4.74
C TRP A 558 24.05 -4.91 3.37
N PHE A 559 23.42 -4.15 2.47
CA PHE A 559 23.07 -4.63 1.13
C PHE A 559 24.30 -4.80 0.23
N ALA A 560 25.29 -3.91 0.33
CA ALA A 560 26.51 -3.96 -0.47
C ALA A 560 27.33 -5.24 -0.23
N SER A 561 27.26 -5.79 1.00
CA SER A 561 27.96 -7.04 1.39
C SER A 561 27.02 -8.26 1.46
N ALA A 562 25.72 -8.09 1.13
CA ALA A 562 24.76 -9.18 1.22
C ALA A 562 24.97 -10.24 0.12
N THR A 563 24.82 -11.50 0.50
CA THR A 563 24.85 -12.64 -0.41
C THR A 563 23.47 -12.95 -0.91
N ARG A 564 23.30 -13.07 -2.24
CA ARG A 564 22.04 -13.42 -2.86
C ARG A 564 21.89 -14.92 -3.02
N GLN A 565 20.85 -15.48 -2.42
CA GLN A 565 20.34 -16.81 -2.76
C GLN A 565 19.48 -16.70 -4.03
N GLN A 566 19.82 -17.46 -5.07
CA GLN A 566 19.21 -17.31 -6.40
C GLN A 566 17.82 -17.96 -6.51
N LYS A 567 17.49 -18.90 -5.63
CA LYS A 567 16.25 -19.68 -5.65
C LYS A 567 15.61 -19.75 -4.26
N GLY A 568 14.36 -20.13 -4.20
CA GLY A 568 13.62 -20.23 -2.95
C GLY A 568 13.05 -18.90 -2.48
N SER A 569 12.49 -18.89 -1.29
CA SER A 569 12.02 -17.69 -0.60
C SER A 569 12.55 -17.66 0.84
N TRP A 570 12.40 -16.53 1.50
CA TRP A 570 12.77 -16.34 2.89
C TRP A 570 12.11 -17.36 3.85
N TRP A 571 11.01 -18.02 3.47
CA TRP A 571 10.35 -19.05 4.30
C TRP A 571 11.29 -20.17 4.67
N SER A 572 12.13 -20.62 3.72
CA SER A 572 13.10 -21.69 3.98
C SER A 572 14.20 -21.25 4.94
N ASP A 573 14.74 -20.06 4.75
CA ASP A 573 15.75 -19.49 5.65
C ASP A 573 15.19 -19.27 7.07
N TRP A 574 13.95 -18.77 7.14
CA TRP A 574 13.27 -18.56 8.41
C TRP A 574 13.01 -19.86 9.17
N VAL A 575 12.56 -20.90 8.50
CA VAL A 575 12.34 -22.22 9.11
C VAL A 575 13.66 -22.79 9.66
N GLU A 576 14.74 -22.70 8.91
CA GLU A 576 16.05 -23.16 9.39
C GLU A 576 16.56 -22.31 10.58
N TRP A 577 16.26 -21.02 10.63
CA TRP A 577 16.56 -20.17 11.77
C TRP A 577 15.65 -20.48 12.98
N LEU A 578 14.38 -20.83 12.73
CA LEU A 578 13.37 -21.05 13.77
C LEU A 578 13.52 -22.42 14.46
N LYS A 579 13.86 -23.49 13.71
CA LYS A 579 14.01 -24.87 14.23
C LYS A 579 14.85 -24.97 15.50
N PRO A 580 16.08 -24.47 15.56
CA PRO A 580 16.91 -24.57 16.77
C PRO A 580 16.37 -23.75 17.95
N ARG A 581 15.41 -22.87 17.71
CA ARG A 581 14.71 -22.02 18.71
C ARG A 581 13.35 -22.56 19.11
N SER A 582 13.00 -23.75 18.64
CA SER A 582 11.64 -24.29 18.85
C SER A 582 11.60 -25.50 19.80
N GLY A 583 12.72 -25.74 20.51
CA GLY A 583 12.83 -26.80 21.51
C GLY A 583 12.92 -28.20 20.87
N GLU A 584 12.66 -29.22 21.68
CA GLU A 584 12.65 -30.62 21.23
C GLU A 584 11.34 -30.99 20.55
N GLN A 585 11.34 -32.11 19.83
CA GLN A 585 10.13 -32.66 19.25
C GLN A 585 9.33 -33.47 20.30
N VAL A 586 8.04 -33.15 20.38
CA VAL A 586 7.09 -33.74 21.32
C VAL A 586 5.83 -34.23 20.60
N THR A 587 5.00 -35.00 21.30
CA THR A 587 3.66 -35.31 20.80
C THR A 587 2.85 -34.02 20.64
N PRO A 588 2.13 -33.83 19.50
CA PRO A 588 1.32 -32.65 19.29
C PRO A 588 0.33 -32.39 20.44
N PRO A 589 0.16 -31.15 20.90
CA PRO A 589 -0.85 -30.83 21.87
C PRO A 589 -2.26 -31.08 21.31
N SER A 590 -3.23 -31.34 22.20
CA SER A 590 -4.64 -31.41 21.82
C SER A 590 -5.11 -30.09 21.20
N MET A 591 -6.20 -30.17 20.43
CA MET A 591 -6.88 -28.96 19.96
C MET A 591 -7.63 -28.35 21.14
N GLY A 592 -7.17 -27.15 21.56
CA GLY A 592 -7.65 -26.51 22.78
C GLY A 592 -7.22 -27.20 24.06
N SER A 593 -7.80 -26.78 25.18
CA SER A 593 -7.63 -27.33 26.52
C SER A 593 -8.97 -27.53 27.22
N ASN A 594 -8.96 -28.05 28.44
CA ASN A 594 -10.18 -28.15 29.26
C ASN A 594 -10.78 -26.78 29.58
N ALA A 595 -9.94 -25.75 29.77
CA ALA A 595 -10.40 -24.39 30.03
C ALA A 595 -10.75 -23.66 28.74
N HIS A 596 -10.12 -24.02 27.63
CA HIS A 596 -10.30 -23.44 26.30
C HIS A 596 -10.61 -24.52 25.25
N PRO A 597 -11.81 -25.16 25.35
CA PRO A 597 -12.19 -26.19 24.38
C PRO A 597 -12.39 -25.58 22.98
N PRO A 598 -12.25 -26.38 21.90
CA PRO A 598 -12.57 -25.93 20.55
C PRO A 598 -13.98 -25.36 20.47
N ILE A 599 -14.10 -24.17 19.88
CA ILE A 599 -15.36 -23.43 19.75
C ILE A 599 -16.04 -23.72 18.41
N ILE A 600 -15.30 -23.51 17.32
CA ILE A 600 -15.75 -23.71 15.93
C ILE A 600 -14.55 -24.06 15.05
N PRO A 601 -14.77 -24.71 13.89
CA PRO A 601 -13.69 -24.93 12.93
C PRO A 601 -13.07 -23.61 12.42
N ALA A 602 -11.77 -23.68 12.07
CA ALA A 602 -11.13 -22.62 11.27
C ALA A 602 -11.87 -22.44 9.93
N PRO A 603 -11.93 -21.25 9.37
CA PRO A 603 -11.21 -20.03 9.76
C PRO A 603 -11.91 -19.17 10.83
N GLY A 604 -12.98 -19.65 11.47
CA GLY A 604 -13.75 -18.89 12.45
C GLY A 604 -14.83 -18.02 11.84
N THR A 605 -15.35 -17.08 12.62
CA THR A 605 -16.43 -16.17 12.20
C THR A 605 -15.99 -14.72 12.03
N TYR A 606 -15.01 -14.25 12.81
CA TYR A 606 -14.55 -12.85 12.72
C TYR A 606 -13.98 -12.51 11.35
N VAL A 607 -13.33 -13.46 10.70
CA VAL A 607 -12.83 -13.30 9.33
C VAL A 607 -13.93 -13.12 8.28
N LEU A 608 -15.17 -13.55 8.57
CA LEU A 608 -16.32 -13.43 7.66
C LEU A 608 -17.10 -12.13 7.82
N GLU A 609 -16.86 -11.37 8.89
CA GLU A 609 -17.52 -10.09 9.14
C GLU A 609 -17.14 -9.06 8.06
N LYS A 610 -18.14 -8.26 7.62
CA LYS A 610 -17.99 -7.23 6.59
C LYS A 610 -18.26 -5.83 7.13
#